data_a1193e3f7dde2abcc4a75bddd9462106
#
_entry.id   a1193e3f7dde2abcc4a75bddd9462106
#
_cell.length_a   1.000
_cell.length_b   1.000
_cell.length_c   1.000
_cell.angle_alpha   90.00
_cell.angle_beta   90.00
_cell.angle_gamma   90.00
#
_symmetry.space_group_name_H-M   'P 1'
#
loop_
_entity.id
_entity.type
_entity.pdbx_description
1 polymer ?
#
loop_
_entity_poly.entity_id
_entity_poly.type
_entity_poly.pdbx_seq_one_letter_code
_entity_poly.pdbx_strand_id
1 'polypeptide(L)'
;MLSARSALLALLSLALAGSLGHDAEAAETREVNVYSYRQPYLIDPLFKKFTDETGIKVNVIYAQKGLIERMEAEGRNSPADVLLTVDVGNLMQAKDADIGQKPNSQELEKEIPAAYRDEDGIWWGLTRRARVVYASKERVKQDQITYEELADPKWRGKICIRSGQHVYNVALIASMIAAHGEAETEQWLKGVKANLARKPAGDDRMQVKGVDSGECDLAVGNTYYMGAMLKNDKEPVQKEWANSVNMLFPNTNERGTHVNLSGAVLAKNAPHRDDAVKLMEFLASDEGQEMYADVNNEYPVKEGVPWSPLVQSWGSFKSDPISLNEVAALRKKASELVDKVGFDDGPSS
;
A
#
# COMPACT_ATOMS: atom_id res chain seq x y z
N MET A 1 -17.81 96.14 36.46
CA MET A 1 -16.45 96.76 36.50
C MET A 1 -15.50 95.72 35.97
N LEU A 2 -14.91 95.96 34.77
CA LEU A 2 -13.57 95.78 34.34
C LEU A 2 -12.87 94.40 34.72
N SER A 3 -12.15 93.69 33.89
CA SER A 3 -11.47 94.03 32.65
C SER A 3 -10.76 92.72 32.10
N ALA A 4 -10.63 92.73 30.80
CA ALA A 4 -9.48 92.44 29.96
C ALA A 4 -8.91 91.01 29.94
N ARG A 5 -9.04 90.38 28.83
CA ARG A 5 -8.10 90.16 27.70
C ARG A 5 -6.75 89.56 28.08
N SER A 6 -6.50 88.38 27.58
CA SER A 6 -5.29 88.13 26.78
C SER A 6 -5.42 86.78 26.03
N ALA A 7 -5.22 86.84 24.73
CA ALA A 7 -5.15 85.75 23.82
C ALA A 7 -3.74 85.10 23.90
N LEU A 8 -3.70 83.76 23.88
CA LEU A 8 -2.46 83.09 23.59
C LEU A 8 -2.75 81.95 22.52
N LEU A 9 -2.25 82.20 21.33
CA LEU A 9 -2.18 81.18 20.25
C LEU A 9 -1.25 80.06 20.69
N ALA A 10 -1.76 78.83 20.75
CA ALA A 10 -0.94 77.65 20.79
C ALA A 10 -1.11 76.89 19.45
N LEU A 11 -0.04 76.89 18.68
CA LEU A 11 0.11 76.10 17.47
C LEU A 11 0.09 74.60 17.82
N LEU A 12 -0.97 73.91 17.40
CA LEU A 12 -1.04 72.44 17.48
C LEU A 12 -0.37 71.86 16.23
N SER A 13 0.86 71.38 16.36
CA SER A 13 1.54 70.60 15.36
C SER A 13 0.93 69.18 15.34
N LEU A 14 0.15 68.85 14.30
CA LEU A 14 -0.41 67.53 14.08
C LEU A 14 0.72 66.66 13.50
N ALA A 15 1.39 65.84 14.32
CA ALA A 15 2.26 64.80 13.87
C ALA A 15 1.41 63.61 13.34
N LEU A 16 1.31 63.50 12.03
CA LEU A 16 0.73 62.32 11.37
C LEU A 16 1.79 61.18 11.53
N ALA A 17 1.62 60.40 12.60
CA ALA A 17 2.28 59.09 12.69
C ALA A 17 1.53 58.12 11.78
N GLY A 18 2.04 57.97 10.54
CA GLY A 18 1.61 56.89 9.66
C GLY A 18 1.97 55.54 10.29
N SER A 19 1.03 54.87 10.89
CA SER A 19 1.12 53.48 11.22
C SER A 19 1.16 52.70 9.91
N LEU A 20 2.39 52.31 9.47
CA LEU A 20 2.56 51.22 8.52
C LEU A 20 2.04 49.96 9.23
N GLY A 21 0.76 49.68 9.06
CA GLY A 21 0.21 48.38 9.32
C GLY A 21 0.93 47.41 8.39
N HIS A 22 1.87 46.68 8.90
CA HIS A 22 2.26 45.41 8.29
C HIS A 22 1.02 44.53 8.53
N ASP A 23 0.18 44.40 7.52
CA ASP A 23 -0.69 43.26 7.39
C ASP A 23 0.27 42.05 7.33
N ALA A 24 0.51 41.44 8.47
CA ALA A 24 1.03 40.10 8.53
C ALA A 24 -0.07 39.23 7.90
N GLU A 25 0.00 39.06 6.59
CA GLU A 25 -0.74 38.04 5.87
C GLU A 25 -0.48 36.75 6.65
N ALA A 26 -1.48 36.29 7.37
CA ALA A 26 -1.40 35.01 8.10
C ALA A 26 -1.03 33.99 7.04
N ALA A 27 0.19 33.47 7.12
CA ALA A 27 0.67 32.47 6.19
C ALA A 27 -0.37 31.36 6.16
N GLU A 28 -1.04 31.21 5.03
CA GLU A 28 -2.08 30.19 4.84
C GLU A 28 -1.45 28.86 5.21
N THR A 29 -2.04 28.17 6.21
CA THR A 29 -1.46 26.92 6.70
C THR A 29 -1.58 25.91 5.58
N ARG A 30 -0.46 25.64 4.89
CA ARG A 30 -0.43 24.68 3.80
C ARG A 30 -0.69 23.28 4.33
N GLU A 31 -1.58 22.56 3.68
CA GLU A 31 -1.94 21.21 4.10
C GLU A 31 -2.30 20.29 2.93
N VAL A 32 -2.23 18.98 3.19
CA VAL A 32 -2.69 17.93 2.28
C VAL A 32 -3.58 16.96 3.05
N ASN A 33 -4.75 16.67 2.52
CA ASN A 33 -5.71 15.73 3.10
C ASN A 33 -5.61 14.38 2.38
N VAL A 34 -5.20 13.37 3.12
CA VAL A 34 -4.96 12.03 2.59
C VAL A 34 -6.04 11.06 3.06
N TYR A 35 -6.71 10.40 2.12
CA TYR A 35 -7.54 9.23 2.41
C TYR A 35 -6.68 7.98 2.22
N SER A 36 -6.51 7.18 3.28
CA SER A 36 -5.54 6.10 3.30
C SER A 36 -6.15 4.75 3.67
N TYR A 37 -5.97 3.77 2.79
CA TYR A 37 -6.15 2.34 3.13
C TYR A 37 -4.92 1.75 3.82
N ARG A 38 -3.79 2.47 3.80
CA ARG A 38 -2.57 2.08 4.50
C ARG A 38 -2.67 2.46 5.97
N GLN A 39 -2.30 1.53 6.84
CA GLN A 39 -2.37 1.73 8.29
C GLN A 39 -1.42 2.85 8.76
N PRO A 40 -1.81 3.65 9.76
CA PRO A 40 -1.05 4.81 10.21
C PRO A 40 0.42 4.50 10.52
N TYR A 41 0.71 3.45 11.27
CA TYR A 41 2.08 3.11 11.66
C TYR A 41 3.03 2.82 10.47
N LEU A 42 2.49 2.57 9.27
CA LEU A 42 3.25 2.32 8.04
C LEU A 42 3.51 3.60 7.24
N ILE A 43 2.76 4.66 7.45
CA ILE A 43 2.83 5.86 6.62
C ILE A 43 3.10 7.14 7.41
N ASP A 44 2.70 7.22 8.67
CA ASP A 44 2.91 8.40 9.52
C ASP A 44 4.36 8.84 9.61
N PRO A 45 5.38 7.93 9.69
CA PRO A 45 6.78 8.34 9.67
C PRO A 45 7.18 9.12 8.41
N LEU A 46 6.65 8.72 7.23
CA LEU A 46 6.91 9.39 5.95
C LEU A 46 6.22 10.76 5.92
N PHE A 47 4.96 10.83 6.38
CA PHE A 47 4.22 12.09 6.45
C PHE A 47 4.86 13.08 7.43
N LYS A 48 5.33 12.58 8.57
CA LYS A 48 6.07 13.41 9.51
C LYS A 48 7.33 13.99 8.86
N LYS A 49 8.11 13.18 8.18
CA LYS A 49 9.33 13.61 7.48
C LYS A 49 9.01 14.66 6.42
N PHE A 50 8.00 14.43 5.58
CA PHE A 50 7.53 15.39 4.60
C PHE A 50 7.13 16.74 5.24
N THR A 51 6.38 16.69 6.36
CA THR A 51 5.96 17.89 7.08
C THR A 51 7.16 18.63 7.68
N ASP A 52 8.11 17.90 8.28
CA ASP A 52 9.32 18.47 8.88
C ASP A 52 10.18 19.22 7.83
N GLU A 53 10.21 18.76 6.59
CA GLU A 53 10.99 19.35 5.50
C GLU A 53 10.31 20.49 4.77
N THR A 54 9.00 20.37 4.58
CA THR A 54 8.25 21.29 3.70
C THR A 54 7.40 22.30 4.45
N GLY A 55 7.14 22.06 5.73
CA GLY A 55 6.15 22.81 6.52
C GLY A 55 4.71 22.52 6.12
N ILE A 56 4.45 21.62 5.17
CA ILE A 56 3.11 21.24 4.72
C ILE A 56 2.55 20.19 5.68
N LYS A 57 1.42 20.48 6.32
CA LYS A 57 0.75 19.56 7.23
C LYS A 57 0.05 18.46 6.45
N VAL A 58 0.18 17.20 6.89
CA VAL A 58 -0.59 16.07 6.33
C VAL A 58 -1.68 15.65 7.30
N ASN A 59 -2.94 15.76 6.86
CA ASN A 59 -4.11 15.27 7.58
C ASN A 59 -4.54 13.93 6.99
N VAL A 60 -4.79 12.92 7.83
CA VAL A 60 -5.07 11.57 7.36
C VAL A 60 -6.43 11.08 7.84
N ILE A 61 -7.22 10.55 6.91
CA ILE A 61 -8.39 9.72 7.22
C ILE A 61 -8.05 8.29 6.82
N TYR A 62 -7.94 7.43 7.83
CA TYR A 62 -7.69 6.02 7.63
C TYR A 62 -8.99 5.20 7.68
N ALA A 63 -9.14 4.27 6.72
CA ALA A 63 -10.17 3.24 6.77
C ALA A 63 -9.68 1.97 6.04
N GLN A 64 -10.21 0.81 6.44
CA GLN A 64 -9.88 -0.46 5.78
C GLN A 64 -10.64 -0.65 4.47
N LYS A 65 -11.77 0.04 4.27
CA LYS A 65 -12.65 -0.02 3.10
C LYS A 65 -13.51 1.23 2.99
N GLY A 66 -14.10 1.47 1.82
CA GLY A 66 -15.14 2.48 1.63
C GLY A 66 -14.63 3.91 1.35
N LEU A 67 -13.31 4.13 1.20
CA LEU A 67 -12.79 5.47 0.91
C LEU A 67 -13.02 5.90 -0.55
N ILE A 68 -13.00 4.98 -1.50
CA ILE A 68 -13.30 5.26 -2.91
C ILE A 68 -14.77 5.66 -3.03
N GLU A 69 -15.67 4.85 -2.50
CA GLU A 69 -17.11 5.11 -2.48
C GLU A 69 -17.45 6.41 -1.75
N ARG A 70 -16.70 6.74 -0.70
CA ARG A 70 -16.81 8.00 0.00
C ARG A 70 -16.42 9.18 -0.89
N MET A 71 -15.28 9.10 -1.59
CA MET A 71 -14.84 10.16 -2.51
C MET A 71 -15.83 10.35 -3.67
N GLU A 72 -16.42 9.25 -4.20
CA GLU A 72 -17.49 9.31 -5.19
C GLU A 72 -18.72 10.07 -4.66
N ALA A 73 -19.18 9.72 -3.45
CA ALA A 73 -20.34 10.36 -2.82
C ALA A 73 -20.10 11.83 -2.47
N GLU A 74 -18.90 12.19 -2.03
CA GLU A 74 -18.49 13.58 -1.74
C GLU A 74 -18.36 14.41 -3.04
N GLY A 75 -17.99 13.79 -4.16
CA GLY A 75 -17.87 14.39 -5.47
C GLY A 75 -16.96 15.63 -5.47
N ARG A 76 -17.49 16.78 -5.91
CA ARG A 76 -16.73 18.05 -5.95
C ARG A 76 -16.43 18.64 -4.58
N ASN A 77 -17.11 18.18 -3.54
CA ASN A 77 -16.93 18.64 -2.17
C ASN A 77 -16.00 17.73 -1.37
N SER A 78 -15.39 16.73 -2.00
CA SER A 78 -14.42 15.89 -1.32
C SER A 78 -13.25 16.73 -0.82
N PRO A 79 -12.90 16.64 0.46
CA PRO A 79 -11.73 17.31 1.01
C PRO A 79 -10.44 16.55 0.68
N ALA A 80 -10.51 15.35 0.11
CA ALA A 80 -9.35 14.53 -0.19
C ALA A 80 -8.49 15.13 -1.30
N ASP A 81 -7.20 15.20 -1.05
CA ASP A 81 -6.19 15.58 -2.04
C ASP A 81 -5.51 14.35 -2.64
N VAL A 82 -5.24 13.34 -1.81
CA VAL A 82 -4.57 12.10 -2.22
C VAL A 82 -5.31 10.89 -1.66
N LEU A 83 -5.52 9.88 -2.50
CA LEU A 83 -5.92 8.54 -2.07
C LEU A 83 -4.69 7.63 -2.06
N LEU A 84 -4.36 7.03 -0.90
CA LEU A 84 -3.34 5.99 -0.78
C LEU A 84 -3.99 4.61 -0.69
N THR A 85 -3.54 3.71 -1.55
CA THR A 85 -4.04 2.33 -1.59
C THR A 85 -2.95 1.32 -1.28
N VAL A 86 -3.36 0.10 -0.97
CA VAL A 86 -2.47 -1.03 -0.68
C VAL A 86 -2.57 -2.15 -1.71
N ASP A 87 -3.22 -1.89 -2.84
CA ASP A 87 -3.48 -2.91 -3.86
C ASP A 87 -3.78 -2.28 -5.21
N VAL A 88 -3.25 -2.88 -6.30
CA VAL A 88 -3.48 -2.38 -7.67
C VAL A 88 -4.96 -2.35 -8.05
N GLY A 89 -5.76 -3.28 -7.52
CA GLY A 89 -7.19 -3.28 -7.80
C GLY A 89 -7.92 -2.06 -7.24
N ASN A 90 -7.52 -1.56 -6.07
CA ASN A 90 -8.08 -0.32 -5.55
C ASN A 90 -7.61 0.90 -6.38
N LEU A 91 -6.39 0.87 -6.94
CA LEU A 91 -5.92 1.90 -7.86
C LEU A 91 -6.76 1.92 -9.14
N MET A 92 -7.03 0.75 -9.71
CA MET A 92 -7.92 0.63 -10.87
C MET A 92 -9.36 1.02 -10.54
N GLN A 93 -9.89 0.61 -9.38
CA GLN A 93 -11.23 1.02 -8.94
C GLN A 93 -11.33 2.55 -8.84
N ALA A 94 -10.31 3.22 -8.32
CA ALA A 94 -10.27 4.69 -8.25
C ALA A 94 -10.25 5.33 -9.64
N LYS A 95 -9.55 4.72 -10.61
CA LYS A 95 -9.56 5.14 -12.02
C LYS A 95 -10.95 4.95 -12.64
N ASP A 96 -11.55 3.77 -12.49
CA ASP A 96 -12.86 3.42 -13.05
C ASP A 96 -13.99 4.29 -12.46
N ALA A 97 -13.87 4.66 -11.18
CA ALA A 97 -14.77 5.58 -10.48
C ALA A 97 -14.58 7.05 -10.87
N ASP A 98 -13.61 7.35 -11.75
CA ASP A 98 -13.31 8.71 -12.21
C ASP A 98 -13.06 9.72 -11.07
N ILE A 99 -12.42 9.25 -9.97
CA ILE A 99 -12.09 10.08 -8.80
C ILE A 99 -10.64 10.58 -8.79
N GLY A 100 -9.85 10.23 -9.80
CA GLY A 100 -8.46 10.61 -9.98
C GLY A 100 -8.22 11.63 -11.08
N GLN A 101 -7.09 12.32 -11.03
CA GLN A 101 -6.57 13.17 -12.10
C GLN A 101 -5.07 12.98 -12.29
N LYS A 102 -4.55 13.42 -13.45
CA LYS A 102 -3.11 13.42 -13.73
C LYS A 102 -2.39 14.47 -12.87
N PRO A 103 -1.31 14.11 -12.16
CA PRO A 103 -0.49 15.10 -11.45
C PRO A 103 0.29 16.02 -12.41
N ASN A 104 0.56 15.59 -13.65
CA ASN A 104 1.40 16.28 -14.63
C ASN A 104 2.79 16.65 -14.06
N SER A 105 3.42 15.68 -13.40
CA SER A 105 4.73 15.81 -12.78
C SER A 105 5.78 15.02 -13.56
N GLN A 106 6.77 15.71 -14.12
CA GLN A 106 7.93 15.10 -14.76
C GLN A 106 8.79 14.32 -13.74
N GLU A 107 8.81 14.76 -12.49
CA GLU A 107 9.53 14.07 -11.42
C GLU A 107 8.93 12.71 -11.16
N LEU A 108 7.60 12.60 -11.01
CA LEU A 108 6.93 11.30 -10.87
C LEU A 108 7.16 10.38 -12.07
N GLU A 109 7.18 10.95 -13.28
CA GLU A 109 7.45 10.17 -14.50
C GLU A 109 8.86 9.61 -14.55
N LYS A 110 9.83 10.36 -14.03
CA LYS A 110 11.24 9.97 -13.93
C LYS A 110 11.47 8.93 -12.83
N GLU A 111 10.82 9.12 -11.67
CA GLU A 111 11.07 8.31 -10.48
C GLU A 111 10.32 6.96 -10.49
N ILE A 112 9.17 6.89 -11.13
CA ILE A 112 8.33 5.68 -11.13
C ILE A 112 8.33 5.04 -12.52
N PRO A 113 8.92 3.83 -12.68
CA PRO A 113 8.95 3.12 -13.96
C PRO A 113 7.55 2.89 -14.54
N ALA A 114 7.45 2.88 -15.87
CA ALA A 114 6.17 2.70 -16.58
C ALA A 114 5.42 1.42 -16.18
N ALA A 115 6.13 0.35 -15.81
CA ALA A 115 5.53 -0.91 -15.34
C ALA A 115 4.77 -0.76 -13.99
N TYR A 116 4.98 0.32 -13.27
CA TYR A 116 4.41 0.57 -11.94
C TYR A 116 3.53 1.83 -11.89
N ARG A 117 3.05 2.30 -13.04
CA ARG A 117 2.12 3.43 -13.12
C ARG A 117 1.05 3.19 -14.19
N ASP A 118 -0.04 3.92 -14.07
CA ASP A 118 -1.11 3.90 -15.06
C ASP A 118 -0.66 4.48 -16.41
N GLU A 119 -1.05 3.87 -17.50
CA GLU A 119 -0.78 4.36 -18.86
C GLU A 119 -1.39 5.75 -19.09
N ASP A 120 -2.58 5.99 -18.50
CA ASP A 120 -3.24 7.29 -18.53
C ASP A 120 -2.76 8.25 -17.44
N GLY A 121 -1.81 7.84 -16.58
CA GLY A 121 -1.23 8.68 -15.52
C GLY A 121 -2.17 8.99 -14.36
N ILE A 122 -3.22 8.21 -14.12
CA ILE A 122 -4.18 8.43 -13.04
C ILE A 122 -3.67 7.89 -11.72
N TRP A 123 -3.00 6.72 -11.71
CA TRP A 123 -2.43 6.14 -10.50
C TRP A 123 -0.91 5.90 -10.63
N TRP A 124 -0.24 5.91 -9.48
CA TRP A 124 1.21 5.83 -9.34
C TRP A 124 1.57 4.83 -8.25
N GLY A 125 2.31 3.80 -8.60
CA GLY A 125 2.84 2.82 -7.64
C GLY A 125 3.95 3.44 -6.80
N LEU A 126 3.94 3.16 -5.51
CA LEU A 126 4.94 3.69 -4.57
C LEU A 126 5.82 2.59 -3.98
N THR A 127 5.25 1.43 -3.72
CA THR A 127 6.00 0.27 -3.23
C THR A 127 5.45 -1.02 -3.82
N ARG A 128 6.27 -2.07 -3.81
CA ARG A 128 5.87 -3.41 -4.23
C ARG A 128 6.16 -4.45 -3.15
N ARG A 129 5.40 -5.53 -3.16
CA ARG A 129 5.60 -6.71 -2.33
C ARG A 129 5.32 -7.96 -3.12
N ALA A 130 5.99 -9.05 -2.75
CA ALA A 130 5.75 -10.35 -3.34
C ALA A 130 4.76 -11.16 -2.49
N ARG A 131 3.98 -12.02 -3.14
CA ARG A 131 3.16 -13.04 -2.50
C ARG A 131 3.98 -14.31 -2.40
N VAL A 132 4.39 -14.71 -1.21
CA VAL A 132 5.36 -15.77 -0.96
C VAL A 132 4.74 -16.96 -0.25
N VAL A 133 5.49 -18.05 -0.20
CA VAL A 133 5.19 -19.22 0.62
C VAL A 133 6.15 -19.25 1.80
N TYR A 134 5.62 -19.21 2.99
CA TYR A 134 6.33 -19.47 4.24
C TYR A 134 6.31 -20.97 4.51
N ALA A 135 7.46 -21.63 4.44
CA ALA A 135 7.61 -23.06 4.57
C ALA A 135 8.28 -23.41 5.91
N SER A 136 7.77 -24.40 6.63
CA SER A 136 8.35 -24.87 7.88
C SER A 136 9.81 -25.29 7.67
N LYS A 137 10.73 -24.72 8.46
CA LYS A 137 12.16 -25.11 8.44
C LYS A 137 12.39 -26.59 8.78
N GLU A 138 11.54 -27.13 9.64
CA GLU A 138 11.69 -28.51 10.13
C GLU A 138 11.07 -29.53 9.19
N ARG A 139 9.87 -29.24 8.65
CA ARG A 139 9.03 -30.22 7.95
C ARG A 139 9.12 -30.11 6.43
N VAL A 140 9.55 -28.95 5.88
CA VAL A 140 9.70 -28.73 4.44
C VAL A 140 11.20 -28.61 4.10
N LYS A 141 11.70 -29.50 3.25
CA LYS A 141 13.12 -29.55 2.91
C LYS A 141 13.47 -28.96 1.55
N GLN A 142 12.44 -28.64 0.73
CA GLN A 142 12.65 -27.97 -0.55
C GLN A 142 12.91 -26.47 -0.31
N ASP A 143 13.74 -25.89 -1.17
CA ASP A 143 14.10 -24.46 -1.17
C ASP A 143 13.41 -23.67 -2.29
N GLN A 144 12.65 -24.36 -3.14
CA GLN A 144 11.89 -23.81 -4.25
C GLN A 144 10.48 -24.35 -4.24
N ILE A 145 9.53 -23.56 -4.75
CA ILE A 145 8.13 -23.94 -4.90
C ILE A 145 7.51 -23.14 -6.05
N THR A 146 6.44 -23.67 -6.65
CA THR A 146 5.59 -22.91 -7.57
C THR A 146 4.20 -22.69 -6.96
N TYR A 147 3.42 -21.73 -7.48
CA TYR A 147 2.02 -21.59 -7.06
C TYR A 147 1.21 -22.81 -7.49
N GLU A 148 1.54 -23.37 -8.65
CA GLU A 148 0.91 -24.55 -9.23
C GLU A 148 1.07 -25.75 -8.29
N GLU A 149 2.24 -25.90 -7.68
CA GLU A 149 2.56 -26.98 -6.72
C GLU A 149 1.72 -26.94 -5.45
N LEU A 150 1.13 -25.78 -5.08
CA LEU A 150 0.22 -25.70 -3.93
C LEU A 150 -1.03 -26.60 -4.10
N ALA A 151 -1.37 -26.97 -5.33
CA ALA A 151 -2.45 -27.91 -5.63
C ALA A 151 -2.04 -29.38 -5.61
N ASP A 152 -0.74 -29.69 -5.46
CA ASP A 152 -0.24 -31.07 -5.40
C ASP A 152 -0.79 -31.80 -4.16
N PRO A 153 -1.36 -33.01 -4.30
CA PRO A 153 -1.88 -33.79 -3.18
C PRO A 153 -0.88 -34.10 -2.05
N LYS A 154 0.44 -33.96 -2.28
CA LYS A 154 1.44 -34.09 -1.22
C LYS A 154 1.29 -33.07 -0.09
N TRP A 155 0.61 -31.94 -0.37
CA TRP A 155 0.33 -30.89 0.59
C TRP A 155 -1.05 -31.03 1.26
N ARG A 156 -1.75 -32.17 1.12
CA ARG A 156 -3.07 -32.39 1.70
C ARG A 156 -3.06 -32.16 3.21
N GLY A 157 -3.93 -31.24 3.67
CA GLY A 157 -4.03 -30.86 5.09
C GLY A 157 -2.84 -30.09 5.63
N LYS A 158 -2.02 -29.43 4.76
CA LYS A 158 -0.76 -28.81 5.16
C LYS A 158 -0.64 -27.33 4.81
N ILE A 159 -1.67 -26.73 4.22
CA ILE A 159 -1.62 -25.31 3.78
C ILE A 159 -2.50 -24.45 4.67
N CYS A 160 -1.92 -23.37 5.22
CA CYS A 160 -2.64 -22.28 5.86
C CYS A 160 -2.67 -21.05 4.94
N ILE A 161 -3.85 -20.47 4.78
CA ILE A 161 -4.04 -19.28 3.97
C ILE A 161 -5.19 -18.43 4.54
N ARG A 162 -5.15 -17.13 4.32
CA ARG A 162 -6.27 -16.25 4.63
C ARG A 162 -7.40 -16.41 3.60
N SER A 163 -8.55 -15.77 3.84
CA SER A 163 -9.70 -15.79 2.93
C SER A 163 -9.29 -15.61 1.46
N GLY A 164 -9.86 -16.45 0.58
CA GLY A 164 -9.71 -16.31 -0.86
C GLY A 164 -10.26 -15.00 -1.40
N GLN A 165 -11.30 -14.45 -0.75
CA GLN A 165 -11.90 -13.16 -1.08
C GLN A 165 -11.06 -11.95 -0.62
N HIS A 166 -10.00 -12.19 0.16
CA HIS A 166 -9.11 -11.08 0.52
C HIS A 166 -8.36 -10.57 -0.71
N VAL A 167 -8.24 -9.23 -0.84
CA VAL A 167 -7.66 -8.55 -2.02
C VAL A 167 -6.30 -9.13 -2.47
N TYR A 168 -5.47 -9.63 -1.54
CA TYR A 168 -4.17 -10.21 -1.89
C TYR A 168 -4.29 -11.58 -2.55
N ASN A 169 -5.24 -12.40 -2.13
CA ASN A 169 -5.48 -13.70 -2.75
C ASN A 169 -6.28 -13.57 -4.04
N VAL A 170 -7.24 -12.63 -4.11
CA VAL A 170 -7.91 -12.29 -5.37
C VAL A 170 -6.91 -11.87 -6.43
N ALA A 171 -5.90 -11.05 -6.07
CA ALA A 171 -4.86 -10.65 -7.01
C ALA A 171 -3.96 -11.83 -7.44
N LEU A 172 -3.58 -12.72 -6.52
CA LEU A 172 -2.84 -13.94 -6.87
C LEU A 172 -3.67 -14.83 -7.81
N ILE A 173 -4.94 -15.08 -7.49
CA ILE A 173 -5.83 -15.90 -8.33
C ILE A 173 -6.00 -15.25 -9.71
N ALA A 174 -6.13 -13.92 -9.78
CA ALA A 174 -6.17 -13.18 -11.04
C ALA A 174 -4.89 -13.37 -11.86
N SER A 175 -3.70 -13.37 -11.22
CA SER A 175 -2.45 -13.67 -11.92
C SER A 175 -2.36 -15.11 -12.41
N MET A 176 -2.98 -16.05 -11.71
CA MET A 176 -3.11 -17.44 -12.17
C MET A 176 -4.05 -17.54 -13.38
N ILE A 177 -5.16 -16.79 -13.39
CA ILE A 177 -6.06 -16.73 -14.57
C ILE A 177 -5.33 -16.15 -15.78
N ALA A 178 -4.55 -15.08 -15.60
CA ALA A 178 -3.76 -14.49 -16.68
C ALA A 178 -2.72 -15.47 -17.25
N ALA A 179 -2.09 -16.28 -16.39
CA ALA A 179 -1.06 -17.24 -16.79
C ALA A 179 -1.62 -18.53 -17.42
N HIS A 180 -2.75 -19.03 -16.93
CA HIS A 180 -3.23 -20.39 -17.24
C HIS A 180 -4.67 -20.43 -17.79
N GLY A 181 -5.38 -19.29 -17.75
CA GLY A 181 -6.81 -19.26 -18.07
C GLY A 181 -7.70 -19.68 -16.90
N GLU A 182 -8.98 -19.39 -17.05
CA GLU A 182 -9.97 -19.55 -15.98
C GLU A 182 -10.20 -21.02 -15.58
N ALA A 183 -10.30 -21.92 -16.57
CA ALA A 183 -10.60 -23.33 -16.32
C ALA A 183 -9.48 -24.05 -15.54
N GLU A 184 -8.22 -23.81 -15.90
CA GLU A 184 -7.07 -24.41 -15.22
C GLU A 184 -6.91 -23.80 -13.83
N THR A 185 -7.14 -22.50 -13.67
CA THR A 185 -7.12 -21.83 -12.38
C THR A 185 -8.21 -22.34 -11.45
N GLU A 186 -9.39 -22.64 -11.97
CA GLU A 186 -10.46 -23.28 -11.16
C GLU A 186 -10.01 -24.65 -10.63
N GLN A 187 -9.37 -25.48 -11.45
CA GLN A 187 -8.85 -26.79 -11.02
C GLN A 187 -7.72 -26.62 -9.98
N TRP A 188 -6.81 -25.68 -10.23
CA TRP A 188 -5.78 -25.33 -9.26
C TRP A 188 -6.36 -24.91 -7.93
N LEU A 189 -7.36 -24.01 -7.93
CA LEU A 189 -7.98 -23.51 -6.71
C LEU A 189 -8.71 -24.61 -5.92
N LYS A 190 -9.34 -25.58 -6.62
CA LYS A 190 -9.92 -26.79 -6.00
C LYS A 190 -8.83 -27.66 -5.35
N GLY A 191 -7.68 -27.82 -6.01
CA GLY A 191 -6.55 -28.55 -5.47
C GLY A 191 -5.98 -27.89 -4.21
N VAL A 192 -5.78 -26.56 -4.26
CA VAL A 192 -5.32 -25.79 -3.09
C VAL A 192 -6.32 -25.91 -1.95
N LYS A 193 -7.65 -25.78 -2.22
CA LYS A 193 -8.71 -25.97 -1.22
C LYS A 193 -8.62 -27.35 -0.55
N ALA A 194 -8.42 -28.40 -1.32
CA ALA A 194 -8.30 -29.76 -0.80
C ALA A 194 -7.04 -29.96 0.08
N ASN A 195 -6.04 -29.10 -0.09
CA ASN A 195 -4.78 -29.14 0.65
C ASN A 195 -4.77 -28.22 1.90
N LEU A 196 -5.84 -27.47 2.14
CA LEU A 196 -5.93 -26.63 3.32
C LEU A 196 -5.94 -27.47 4.62
N ALA A 197 -5.19 -27.02 5.61
CA ALA A 197 -5.18 -27.59 6.95
C ALA A 197 -6.44 -27.22 7.75
N ARG A 198 -7.01 -26.05 7.44
CA ARG A 198 -8.17 -25.50 8.12
C ARG A 198 -8.94 -24.52 7.22
N LYS A 199 -10.10 -24.10 7.69
CA LYS A 199 -10.86 -23.03 7.04
C LYS A 199 -10.01 -21.75 6.98
N PRO A 200 -9.95 -21.06 5.81
CA PRO A 200 -9.27 -19.78 5.68
C PRO A 200 -9.74 -18.75 6.71
N ALA A 201 -8.82 -18.17 7.47
CA ALA A 201 -9.13 -17.17 8.48
C ALA A 201 -7.88 -16.37 8.90
N GLY A 202 -8.09 -15.20 9.49
CA GLY A 202 -7.01 -14.37 10.05
C GLY A 202 -6.18 -13.63 8.99
N ASP A 203 -5.12 -12.98 9.45
CA ASP A 203 -4.14 -12.29 8.59
C ASP A 203 -2.94 -13.19 8.25
N ASP A 204 -1.99 -12.68 7.46
CA ASP A 204 -0.84 -13.47 7.03
C ASP A 204 0.07 -13.90 8.20
N ARG A 205 0.15 -13.13 9.30
CA ARG A 205 0.90 -13.52 10.51
C ARG A 205 0.29 -14.73 11.19
N MET A 206 -1.04 -14.81 11.21
CA MET A 206 -1.76 -15.96 11.74
C MET A 206 -1.53 -17.22 10.91
N GLN A 207 -1.23 -17.10 9.61
CA GLN A 207 -0.84 -18.24 8.79
C GLN A 207 0.56 -18.75 9.18
N VAL A 208 1.52 -17.83 9.39
CA VAL A 208 2.86 -18.19 9.88
C VAL A 208 2.82 -18.81 11.27
N LYS A 209 1.97 -18.28 12.19
CA LYS A 209 1.69 -18.92 13.48
C LYS A 209 1.22 -20.37 13.32
N GLY A 210 0.35 -20.65 12.32
CA GLY A 210 -0.10 -22.01 12.02
C GLY A 210 1.05 -22.95 11.61
N VAL A 211 2.05 -22.41 10.89
CA VAL A 211 3.26 -23.18 10.56
C VAL A 211 4.11 -23.43 11.80
N ASP A 212 4.32 -22.41 12.64
CA ASP A 212 5.09 -22.51 13.88
C ASP A 212 4.49 -23.57 14.83
N SER A 213 3.16 -23.53 15.00
CA SER A 213 2.44 -24.49 15.86
C SER A 213 2.33 -25.91 15.31
N GLY A 214 2.75 -26.16 14.05
CA GLY A 214 2.62 -27.44 13.39
C GLY A 214 1.22 -27.75 12.83
N GLU A 215 0.30 -26.79 12.83
CA GLU A 215 -1.04 -26.93 12.21
C GLU A 215 -0.93 -27.09 10.68
N CYS A 216 0.04 -26.41 10.07
CA CYS A 216 0.32 -26.50 8.63
C CYS A 216 1.83 -26.51 8.37
N ASP A 217 2.26 -27.00 7.19
CA ASP A 217 3.65 -27.01 6.76
C ASP A 217 3.98 -25.79 5.89
N LEU A 218 2.98 -25.27 5.19
CA LEU A 218 3.08 -24.10 4.30
C LEU A 218 2.05 -23.05 4.69
N ALA A 219 2.46 -21.79 4.54
CA ALA A 219 1.55 -20.65 4.64
C ALA A 219 1.75 -19.68 3.46
N VAL A 220 0.68 -19.08 2.96
CA VAL A 220 0.77 -18.07 1.89
C VAL A 220 0.60 -16.68 2.48
N GLY A 221 1.56 -15.79 2.22
CA GLY A 221 1.56 -14.44 2.77
C GLY A 221 2.38 -13.44 1.95
N ASN A 222 2.33 -12.17 2.32
CA ASN A 222 3.14 -11.12 1.71
C ASN A 222 4.49 -10.97 2.42
N THR A 223 5.52 -10.63 1.66
CA THR A 223 6.91 -10.51 2.16
C THR A 223 7.06 -9.60 3.38
N TYR A 224 6.39 -8.45 3.41
CA TYR A 224 6.56 -7.46 4.49
C TYR A 224 6.10 -7.96 5.86
N TYR A 225 5.23 -8.97 5.93
CA TYR A 225 4.84 -9.56 7.23
C TYR A 225 6.01 -10.26 7.93
N MET A 226 6.97 -10.82 7.19
CA MET A 226 8.21 -11.34 7.77
C MET A 226 8.93 -10.23 8.54
N GLY A 227 9.15 -9.09 7.91
CA GLY A 227 9.78 -7.95 8.58
C GLY A 227 8.97 -7.42 9.76
N ALA A 228 7.64 -7.32 9.60
CA ALA A 228 6.76 -6.87 10.68
C ALA A 228 6.82 -7.80 11.90
N MET A 229 6.89 -9.10 11.72
CA MET A 229 7.02 -10.08 12.82
C MET A 229 8.40 -10.01 13.47
N LEU A 230 9.48 -9.95 12.67
CA LEU A 230 10.86 -9.88 13.19
C LEU A 230 11.15 -8.61 13.99
N LYS A 231 10.49 -7.49 13.64
CA LYS A 231 10.63 -6.19 14.32
C LYS A 231 9.58 -5.97 15.44
N ASN A 232 8.72 -6.95 15.74
CA ASN A 232 7.64 -6.75 16.71
C ASN A 232 8.12 -6.94 18.14
N ASP A 233 8.45 -5.83 18.80
CA ASP A 233 8.83 -5.82 20.22
C ASP A 233 7.62 -5.83 21.18
N LYS A 234 6.41 -5.48 20.66
CA LYS A 234 5.17 -5.49 21.47
C LYS A 234 4.63 -6.91 21.67
N GLU A 235 4.85 -7.78 20.68
CA GLU A 235 4.45 -9.18 20.70
C GLU A 235 5.65 -10.06 20.30
N PRO A 236 6.65 -10.26 21.18
CA PRO A 236 7.91 -10.95 20.85
C PRO A 236 7.73 -12.38 20.31
N VAL A 237 6.64 -13.04 20.67
CA VAL A 237 6.30 -14.38 20.14
C VAL A 237 6.20 -14.41 18.60
N GLN A 238 5.90 -13.28 17.96
CA GLN A 238 5.87 -13.21 16.50
C GLN A 238 7.27 -13.40 15.86
N LYS A 239 8.34 -13.07 16.60
CA LYS A 239 9.72 -13.35 16.17
C LYS A 239 9.99 -14.85 16.11
N GLU A 240 9.41 -15.62 17.03
CA GLU A 240 9.51 -17.09 17.04
C GLU A 240 8.81 -17.65 15.80
N TRP A 241 7.59 -17.20 15.50
CA TRP A 241 6.87 -17.61 14.29
C TRP A 241 7.68 -17.31 13.01
N ALA A 242 8.23 -16.09 12.89
CA ALA A 242 9.04 -15.71 11.74
C ALA A 242 10.30 -16.57 11.61
N ASN A 243 10.92 -16.95 12.74
CA ASN A 243 12.13 -17.76 12.77
C ASN A 243 11.88 -19.25 12.48
N SER A 244 10.63 -19.73 12.59
CA SER A 244 10.27 -21.13 12.33
C SER A 244 10.11 -21.45 10.84
N VAL A 245 10.11 -20.44 9.97
CA VAL A 245 9.84 -20.58 8.54
C VAL A 245 10.97 -20.10 7.65
N ASN A 246 11.12 -20.72 6.47
CA ASN A 246 11.81 -20.14 5.32
C ASN A 246 10.80 -19.44 4.42
N MET A 247 11.18 -18.31 3.85
CA MET A 247 10.37 -17.58 2.88
C MET A 247 10.79 -17.98 1.47
N LEU A 248 9.91 -18.68 0.75
CA LEU A 248 10.14 -19.14 -0.62
C LEU A 248 9.43 -18.21 -1.61
N PHE A 249 10.12 -17.83 -2.67
CA PHE A 249 9.57 -17.00 -3.76
C PHE A 249 9.05 -17.91 -4.88
N PRO A 250 7.73 -18.13 -4.98
CA PRO A 250 7.19 -19.07 -5.95
C PRO A 250 7.51 -18.67 -7.40
N ASN A 251 7.72 -19.68 -8.26
CA ASN A 251 8.02 -19.53 -9.69
C ASN A 251 9.22 -18.63 -10.03
N THR A 252 10.11 -18.33 -9.07
CA THR A 252 11.24 -17.39 -9.31
C THR A 252 12.16 -17.87 -10.44
N ASN A 253 12.24 -19.18 -10.67
CA ASN A 253 13.04 -19.78 -11.76
C ASN A 253 12.23 -20.03 -13.04
N GLU A 254 10.96 -19.68 -13.06
CA GLU A 254 10.05 -19.85 -14.18
C GLU A 254 9.47 -18.50 -14.63
N ARG A 255 8.14 -18.31 -14.57
CA ARG A 255 7.50 -17.05 -14.93
C ARG A 255 7.81 -15.90 -13.97
N GLY A 256 8.08 -16.21 -12.72
CA GLY A 256 8.36 -15.23 -11.68
C GLY A 256 7.30 -15.21 -10.57
N THR A 257 7.67 -14.61 -9.44
CA THR A 257 6.80 -14.47 -8.27
C THR A 257 5.78 -13.35 -8.48
N HIS A 258 4.51 -13.60 -8.16
CA HIS A 258 3.47 -12.57 -8.19
C HIS A 258 3.81 -11.40 -7.27
N VAL A 259 3.77 -10.20 -7.82
CA VAL A 259 3.95 -8.92 -7.11
C VAL A 259 2.69 -8.08 -7.17
N ASN A 260 2.52 -7.21 -6.18
CA ASN A 260 1.45 -6.23 -6.16
C ASN A 260 1.99 -4.90 -5.64
N LEU A 261 1.25 -3.82 -5.83
CA LEU A 261 1.65 -2.46 -5.50
C LEU A 261 0.84 -1.88 -4.34
N SER A 262 1.50 -1.00 -3.59
CA SER A 262 0.81 0.12 -2.94
C SER A 262 1.04 1.36 -3.78
N GLY A 263 0.07 2.26 -3.85
CA GLY A 263 0.20 3.42 -4.70
C GLY A 263 -0.70 4.58 -4.29
N ALA A 264 -0.61 5.65 -5.05
CA ALA A 264 -1.33 6.89 -4.84
C ALA A 264 -2.15 7.29 -6.07
N VAL A 265 -3.25 7.98 -5.81
CA VAL A 265 -4.06 8.70 -6.80
C VAL A 265 -4.21 10.15 -6.34
N LEU A 266 -3.90 11.10 -7.22
CA LEU A 266 -4.24 12.51 -6.99
C LEU A 266 -5.75 12.67 -7.17
N ALA A 267 -6.46 13.14 -6.14
CA ALA A 267 -7.90 13.27 -6.20
C ALA A 267 -8.33 14.25 -7.30
N LYS A 268 -9.40 13.93 -8.02
CA LYS A 268 -9.91 14.73 -9.16
C LYS A 268 -10.21 16.18 -8.81
N ASN A 269 -10.69 16.41 -7.61
CA ASN A 269 -11.08 17.73 -7.12
C ASN A 269 -10.21 18.17 -5.92
N ALA A 270 -8.94 17.74 -5.88
CA ALA A 270 -8.01 18.05 -4.80
C ALA A 270 -7.98 19.55 -4.47
N PRO A 271 -8.40 19.96 -3.25
CA PRO A 271 -8.36 21.38 -2.84
C PRO A 271 -6.92 21.93 -2.80
N HIS A 272 -5.96 21.11 -2.39
CA HIS A 272 -4.55 21.50 -2.23
C HIS A 272 -3.66 20.77 -3.26
N ARG A 273 -4.07 20.83 -4.52
CA ARG A 273 -3.48 20.05 -5.64
C ARG A 273 -1.95 20.11 -5.70
N ASP A 274 -1.38 21.31 -5.61
CA ASP A 274 0.08 21.48 -5.81
C ASP A 274 0.87 20.90 -4.63
N ASP A 275 0.35 20.99 -3.42
CA ASP A 275 0.97 20.39 -2.23
C ASP A 275 0.76 18.87 -2.20
N ALA A 276 -0.36 18.38 -2.74
CA ALA A 276 -0.59 16.96 -2.94
C ALA A 276 0.40 16.35 -3.94
N VAL A 277 0.70 17.05 -5.04
CA VAL A 277 1.72 16.61 -6.01
C VAL A 277 3.10 16.54 -5.34
N LYS A 278 3.48 17.55 -4.53
CA LYS A 278 4.75 17.52 -3.76
C LYS A 278 4.83 16.33 -2.81
N LEU A 279 3.70 16.00 -2.13
CA LEU A 279 3.66 14.80 -1.29
C LEU A 279 3.88 13.52 -2.12
N MET A 280 3.25 13.40 -3.27
CA MET A 280 3.45 12.25 -4.16
C MET A 280 4.89 12.17 -4.66
N GLU A 281 5.51 13.28 -5.05
CA GLU A 281 6.91 13.38 -5.45
C GLU A 281 7.87 12.97 -4.33
N PHE A 282 7.62 13.45 -3.10
CA PHE A 282 8.39 13.03 -1.92
C PHE A 282 8.30 11.51 -1.69
N LEU A 283 7.10 10.94 -1.77
CA LEU A 283 6.91 9.50 -1.60
C LEU A 283 7.60 8.67 -2.70
N ALA A 284 7.83 9.26 -3.87
CA ALA A 284 8.54 8.64 -5.00
C ALA A 284 10.05 8.91 -4.99
N SER A 285 10.53 9.88 -4.21
CA SER A 285 11.95 10.25 -4.13
C SER A 285 12.82 9.13 -3.54
N ASP A 286 14.14 9.23 -3.68
CA ASP A 286 15.08 8.29 -3.06
C ASP A 286 14.80 8.13 -1.56
N GLU A 287 14.67 9.23 -0.84
CA GLU A 287 14.40 9.23 0.60
C GLU A 287 13.07 8.57 0.95
N GLY A 288 12.00 8.93 0.26
CA GLY A 288 10.68 8.31 0.45
C GLY A 288 10.72 6.80 0.20
N GLN A 289 11.40 6.37 -0.85
CA GLN A 289 11.54 4.97 -1.23
C GLN A 289 12.43 4.18 -0.26
N GLU A 290 13.53 4.76 0.25
CA GLU A 290 14.35 4.17 1.31
C GLU A 290 13.56 4.02 2.61
N MET A 291 12.78 5.04 2.99
CA MET A 291 11.90 4.95 4.16
C MET A 291 10.84 3.85 4.02
N TYR A 292 10.24 3.70 2.84
CA TYR A 292 9.33 2.58 2.58
C TYR A 292 10.02 1.22 2.75
N ALA A 293 11.24 1.06 2.23
CA ALA A 293 12.00 -0.17 2.36
C ALA A 293 12.32 -0.49 3.83
N ASP A 294 12.67 0.51 4.63
CA ASP A 294 13.05 0.30 6.03
C ASP A 294 11.85 0.18 6.97
N VAL A 295 10.90 1.12 6.91
CA VAL A 295 9.74 1.14 7.82
C VAL A 295 8.77 0.01 7.51
N ASN A 296 8.47 -0.20 6.22
CA ASN A 296 7.42 -1.13 5.79
C ASN A 296 7.96 -2.49 5.36
N ASN A 297 9.28 -2.64 5.21
CA ASN A 297 9.91 -3.85 4.69
C ASN A 297 9.36 -4.24 3.30
N GLU A 298 9.06 -3.23 2.48
CA GLU A 298 8.58 -3.37 1.10
C GLU A 298 9.71 -3.06 0.11
N TYR A 299 9.56 -3.49 -1.13
CA TYR A 299 10.53 -3.21 -2.18
C TYR A 299 10.22 -1.86 -2.82
N PRO A 300 11.22 -0.97 -3.00
CA PRO A 300 11.04 0.23 -3.79
C PRO A 300 10.56 -0.07 -5.21
N VAL A 301 9.78 0.83 -5.78
CA VAL A 301 9.46 0.80 -7.22
C VAL A 301 10.54 1.50 -8.04
N LYS A 302 11.20 2.51 -7.46
CA LYS A 302 12.29 3.24 -8.08
C LYS A 302 13.53 2.37 -8.20
N GLU A 303 14.14 2.37 -9.38
CA GLU A 303 15.39 1.65 -9.62
C GLU A 303 16.58 2.34 -8.92
N GLY A 304 17.54 1.53 -8.47
CA GLY A 304 18.76 2.04 -7.83
C GLY A 304 18.61 2.39 -6.35
N VAL A 305 17.41 2.45 -5.80
CA VAL A 305 17.20 2.67 -4.36
C VAL A 305 17.59 1.40 -3.59
N PRO A 306 18.48 1.50 -2.58
CA PRO A 306 18.89 0.35 -1.81
C PRO A 306 17.73 -0.22 -0.99
N TRP A 307 17.65 -1.55 -0.97
CA TRP A 307 16.73 -2.23 -0.06
C TRP A 307 17.29 -2.17 1.36
N SER A 308 16.41 -2.18 2.37
CA SER A 308 16.88 -2.29 3.74
C SER A 308 17.67 -3.59 3.96
N PRO A 309 18.61 -3.63 4.91
CA PRO A 309 19.40 -4.86 5.19
C PRO A 309 18.53 -6.08 5.44
N LEU A 310 17.37 -5.90 6.07
CA LEU A 310 16.42 -6.99 6.32
C LEU A 310 15.81 -7.50 5.00
N VAL A 311 15.34 -6.60 4.13
CA VAL A 311 14.76 -6.98 2.83
C VAL A 311 15.82 -7.62 1.94
N GLN A 312 17.08 -7.12 1.97
CA GLN A 312 18.20 -7.73 1.26
C GLN A 312 18.51 -9.16 1.72
N SER A 313 18.34 -9.44 3.03
CA SER A 313 18.59 -10.78 3.59
C SER A 313 17.64 -11.86 3.08
N TRP A 314 16.50 -11.47 2.46
CA TRP A 314 15.56 -12.43 1.86
C TRP A 314 15.98 -12.88 0.46
N GLY A 315 17.04 -12.29 -0.09
CA GLY A 315 17.54 -12.61 -1.42
C GLY A 315 16.77 -11.89 -2.54
N SER A 316 17.23 -12.14 -3.77
CA SER A 316 16.58 -11.63 -4.98
C SER A 316 15.59 -12.65 -5.54
N PHE A 317 14.58 -12.16 -6.24
CA PHE A 317 13.61 -12.97 -6.96
C PHE A 317 13.25 -12.34 -8.30
N LYS A 318 12.82 -13.16 -9.24
CA LYS A 318 12.24 -12.71 -10.49
C LYS A 318 10.77 -12.37 -10.27
N SER A 319 10.36 -11.14 -10.59
CA SER A 319 8.93 -10.76 -10.58
C SER A 319 8.22 -11.35 -11.80
N ASP A 320 6.96 -11.75 -11.61
CA ASP A 320 6.07 -12.14 -12.70
C ASP A 320 5.89 -10.97 -13.67
N PRO A 321 6.10 -11.16 -14.99
CA PRO A 321 5.98 -10.10 -15.99
C PRO A 321 4.53 -9.75 -16.36
N ILE A 322 3.54 -10.50 -15.83
CA ILE A 322 2.11 -10.19 -16.11
C ILE A 322 1.81 -8.77 -15.69
N SER A 323 1.18 -8.01 -16.59
CA SER A 323 0.80 -6.63 -16.34
C SER A 323 -0.13 -6.52 -15.13
N LEU A 324 0.16 -5.58 -14.24
CA LEU A 324 -0.72 -5.30 -13.10
C LEU A 324 -2.11 -4.80 -13.51
N ASN A 325 -2.22 -4.15 -14.68
CA ASN A 325 -3.51 -3.79 -15.27
C ASN A 325 -4.31 -5.04 -15.66
N GLU A 326 -3.66 -6.06 -16.24
CA GLU A 326 -4.29 -7.33 -16.58
C GLU A 326 -4.75 -8.08 -15.32
N VAL A 327 -3.90 -8.16 -14.30
CA VAL A 327 -4.26 -8.73 -12.99
C VAL A 327 -5.47 -8.00 -12.39
N ALA A 328 -5.49 -6.69 -12.44
CA ALA A 328 -6.60 -5.89 -11.92
C ALA A 328 -7.91 -6.14 -12.69
N ALA A 329 -7.85 -6.22 -14.03
CA ALA A 329 -9.01 -6.50 -14.88
C ALA A 329 -9.64 -7.89 -14.63
N LEU A 330 -8.83 -8.87 -14.20
CA LEU A 330 -9.27 -10.23 -13.93
C LEU A 330 -9.79 -10.46 -12.50
N ARG A 331 -9.74 -9.45 -11.62
CA ARG A 331 -10.09 -9.61 -10.20
C ARG A 331 -11.53 -10.03 -9.95
N LYS A 332 -12.49 -9.53 -10.75
CA LYS A 332 -13.89 -9.94 -10.66
C LYS A 332 -14.03 -11.43 -10.91
N LYS A 333 -13.42 -11.93 -11.98
CA LYS A 333 -13.42 -13.37 -12.31
C LYS A 333 -12.73 -14.19 -11.22
N ALA A 334 -11.61 -13.71 -10.67
CA ALA A 334 -10.93 -14.37 -9.56
C ALA A 334 -11.82 -14.49 -8.31
N SER A 335 -12.54 -13.42 -7.95
CA SER A 335 -13.52 -13.44 -6.85
C SER A 335 -14.67 -14.43 -7.12
N GLU A 336 -15.23 -14.43 -8.34
CA GLU A 336 -16.26 -15.37 -8.76
C GLU A 336 -15.79 -16.84 -8.68
N LEU A 337 -14.53 -17.12 -9.01
CA LEU A 337 -13.95 -18.47 -8.85
C LEU A 337 -13.81 -18.88 -7.38
N VAL A 338 -13.45 -17.96 -6.48
CA VAL A 338 -13.39 -18.22 -5.04
C VAL A 338 -14.76 -18.69 -4.53
N ASP A 339 -15.82 -17.98 -4.91
CA ASP A 339 -17.21 -18.33 -4.53
C ASP A 339 -17.64 -19.65 -5.18
N LYS A 340 -17.40 -19.82 -6.48
CA LYS A 340 -17.76 -21.03 -7.24
C LYS A 340 -17.15 -22.30 -6.65
N VAL A 341 -15.89 -22.21 -6.23
CA VAL A 341 -15.17 -23.33 -5.58
C VAL A 341 -15.58 -23.50 -4.12
N GLY A 342 -16.18 -22.47 -3.51
CA GLY A 342 -16.43 -22.41 -2.07
C GLY A 342 -15.12 -22.45 -1.29
N PHE A 343 -14.10 -21.71 -1.75
CA PHE A 343 -12.75 -21.78 -1.19
C PHE A 343 -12.73 -21.46 0.31
N ASP A 344 -13.49 -20.46 0.71
CA ASP A 344 -13.56 -19.99 2.10
C ASP A 344 -14.38 -20.90 3.03
N ASP A 345 -15.00 -21.96 2.50
CA ASP A 345 -15.60 -23.01 3.32
C ASP A 345 -14.56 -23.90 4.00
N GLY A 346 -13.33 -23.89 3.47
CA GLY A 346 -12.23 -24.74 3.92
C GLY A 346 -12.20 -26.11 3.22
N PRO A 347 -11.33 -27.03 3.67
CA PRO A 347 -11.19 -28.33 3.05
C PRO A 347 -12.49 -29.10 3.15
N SER A 348 -12.82 -29.84 2.09
CA SER A 348 -13.92 -30.80 2.13
C SER A 348 -13.55 -31.93 3.09
N SER A 349 -14.42 -32.23 4.03
CA SER A 349 -14.31 -33.34 4.99
C SER A 349 -14.31 -34.69 4.30
#